data_a917071c9e5d39deef5c35d7cb2a72c1
#
_entry.id   a917071c9e5d39deef5c35d7cb2a72c1
#
_cell.length_a   1.000
_cell.length_b   1.000
_cell.length_c   1.000
_cell.angle_alpha   90.00
_cell.angle_beta   90.00
_cell.angle_gamma   90.00
#
_symmetry.space_group_name_H-M   'P 1'
#
loop_
_entity.id
_entity.type
_entity.pdbx_description
1 polymer ?
#
loop_
_entity_poly.entity_id
_entity_poly.type
_entity_poly.pdbx_seq_one_letter_code
_entity_poly.pdbx_strand_id
1 'polypeptide(L)'
;MITLQPMDRQMCHAFYREFENDPAVGHYYEFRYDPAWADAYFDRNQIRDRLLFAIVLDGRIIGECKLKDMDLEKHTCRMGIHLLNDSVKEKGYGTRAEQLMLRHAFENLDMETVFADAVLGNLRSRHVLQKVGFYETGQDDTFAYYRCDRENGT
;
A
#
# COMPACT_ATOMS: atom_id res chain seq x y z
N MET A 1 -16.77 -7.23 4.05
CA MET A 1 -15.77 -7.93 3.23
C MET A 1 -14.87 -6.92 2.51
N ILE A 2 -13.57 -7.10 2.64
CA ILE A 2 -12.59 -6.25 1.96
C ILE A 2 -12.50 -6.62 0.48
N THR A 3 -12.57 -5.61 -0.39
CA THR A 3 -12.29 -5.74 -1.82
C THR A 3 -11.34 -4.64 -2.26
N LEU A 4 -10.65 -4.87 -3.38
CA LEU A 4 -9.83 -3.87 -4.04
C LEU A 4 -10.52 -3.44 -5.33
N GLN A 5 -10.63 -2.13 -5.53
CA GLN A 5 -11.23 -1.55 -6.73
C GLN A 5 -10.28 -0.53 -7.33
N PRO A 6 -10.14 -0.46 -8.66
CA PRO A 6 -9.34 0.60 -9.27
C PRO A 6 -9.81 1.95 -8.75
N MET A 7 -8.86 2.77 -8.27
CA MET A 7 -9.19 4.08 -7.73
C MET A 7 -9.29 5.10 -8.86
N ASP A 8 -10.42 5.80 -8.95
CA ASP A 8 -10.54 6.92 -9.87
C ASP A 8 -10.17 8.23 -9.16
N ARG A 9 -10.16 9.34 -9.92
CA ARG A 9 -9.76 10.65 -9.39
C ARG A 9 -10.65 11.08 -8.23
N GLN A 10 -11.96 10.92 -8.39
CA GLN A 10 -12.93 11.33 -7.38
C GLN A 10 -12.75 10.54 -6.08
N MET A 11 -12.53 9.23 -6.19
CA MET A 11 -12.25 8.37 -5.05
C MET A 11 -10.96 8.78 -4.35
N CYS A 12 -9.93 9.13 -5.12
CA CYS A 12 -8.65 9.60 -4.58
C CYS A 12 -8.82 10.85 -3.73
N HIS A 13 -9.54 11.85 -4.25
CA HIS A 13 -9.83 13.07 -3.49
C HIS A 13 -10.66 12.78 -2.24
N ALA A 14 -11.69 11.95 -2.36
CA ALA A 14 -12.55 11.60 -1.23
C ALA A 14 -11.76 10.92 -0.11
N PHE A 15 -10.89 10.00 -0.48
CA PHE A 15 -10.05 9.29 0.50
C PHE A 15 -9.11 10.26 1.22
N TYR A 16 -8.37 11.07 0.46
CA TYR A 16 -7.34 11.93 1.05
C TYR A 16 -7.91 13.15 1.80
N ARG A 17 -9.16 13.53 1.57
CA ARG A 17 -9.82 14.53 2.41
C ARG A 17 -9.97 14.08 3.86
N GLU A 18 -10.13 12.78 4.09
CA GLU A 18 -10.34 12.22 5.42
C GLU A 18 -9.11 11.52 5.98
N PHE A 19 -8.09 11.32 5.15
CA PHE A 19 -6.90 10.56 5.54
C PHE A 19 -6.14 11.25 6.67
N GLU A 20 -5.76 10.45 7.68
CA GLU A 20 -4.92 10.89 8.79
C GLU A 20 -3.69 9.99 8.87
N ASN A 21 -2.50 10.58 8.92
CA ASN A 21 -1.25 9.84 9.07
C ASN A 21 -1.23 9.06 10.37
N ASP A 22 -0.56 7.91 10.34
CA ASP A 22 -0.22 7.18 11.55
C ASP A 22 0.74 8.04 12.38
N PRO A 23 0.50 8.20 13.71
CA PRO A 23 1.42 8.93 14.57
C PRO A 23 2.86 8.42 14.51
N ALA A 24 3.06 7.13 14.21
CA ALA A 24 4.40 6.54 14.11
C ALA A 24 5.22 7.11 12.95
N VAL A 25 4.58 7.76 11.95
CA VAL A 25 5.26 8.36 10.79
C VAL A 25 5.16 9.89 10.78
N GLY A 26 4.48 10.49 11.76
CA GLY A 26 4.18 11.93 11.77
C GLY A 26 5.41 12.82 11.72
N HIS A 27 6.52 12.41 12.31
CA HIS A 27 7.77 13.18 12.30
C HIS A 27 8.56 13.05 10.98
N TYR A 28 8.27 12.00 10.20
CA TYR A 28 8.92 11.77 8.91
C TYR A 28 8.13 12.40 7.77
N TYR A 29 6.79 12.42 7.90
CA TYR A 29 5.93 12.70 6.78
C TYR A 29 4.65 13.40 7.28
N GLU A 30 4.55 14.71 7.03
CA GLU A 30 3.34 15.47 7.34
C GLU A 30 2.43 15.48 6.11
N PHE A 31 1.17 15.13 6.32
CA PHE A 31 0.19 15.16 5.24
C PHE A 31 -0.92 16.16 5.54
N ARG A 32 -1.24 16.98 4.54
CA ARG A 32 -2.42 17.84 4.54
C ARG A 32 -3.09 17.74 3.19
N TYR A 33 -4.39 17.50 3.20
CA TYR A 33 -5.11 17.45 1.94
C TYR A 33 -5.06 18.79 1.23
N ASP A 34 -4.73 18.74 -0.06
CA ASP A 34 -4.76 19.85 -0.98
C ASP A 34 -5.22 19.30 -2.34
N PRO A 35 -6.25 19.93 -2.97
CA PRO A 35 -6.73 19.41 -4.26
C PRO A 35 -5.66 19.29 -5.33
N ALA A 36 -4.73 20.23 -5.40
CA ALA A 36 -3.64 20.17 -6.38
C ALA A 36 -2.70 19.00 -6.11
N TRP A 37 -2.43 18.73 -4.83
CA TRP A 37 -1.62 17.57 -4.45
C TRP A 37 -2.31 16.27 -4.83
N ALA A 38 -3.61 16.15 -4.54
CA ALA A 38 -4.37 14.93 -4.83
C ALA A 38 -4.46 14.67 -6.34
N ASP A 39 -4.65 15.71 -7.15
CA ASP A 39 -4.64 15.59 -8.60
C ASP A 39 -3.27 15.10 -9.11
N ALA A 40 -2.19 15.71 -8.63
CA ALA A 40 -0.83 15.32 -9.02
C ALA A 40 -0.51 13.89 -8.57
N TYR A 41 -0.93 13.53 -7.38
CA TYR A 41 -0.74 12.18 -6.86
C TYR A 41 -1.49 11.15 -7.71
N PHE A 42 -2.76 11.43 -8.00
CA PHE A 42 -3.56 10.54 -8.84
C PHE A 42 -2.92 10.37 -10.22
N ASP A 43 -2.55 11.48 -10.87
CA ASP A 43 -1.95 11.45 -12.21
C ASP A 43 -0.64 10.67 -12.22
N ARG A 44 0.18 10.84 -11.20
CA ARG A 44 1.45 10.12 -11.07
C ARG A 44 1.24 8.60 -10.96
N ASN A 45 0.12 8.17 -10.41
CA ASN A 45 -0.19 6.76 -10.24
C ASN A 45 -0.99 6.15 -11.41
N GLN A 46 -1.21 6.92 -12.50
CA GLN A 46 -1.83 6.42 -13.72
C GLN A 46 -0.80 6.05 -14.79
N ILE A 47 0.48 6.23 -14.49
CA ILE A 47 1.53 5.88 -15.44
C ILE A 47 1.74 4.37 -15.49
N ARG A 48 2.39 3.94 -16.56
CA ARG A 48 2.49 2.56 -17.03
C ARG A 48 3.00 1.53 -16.03
N ASP A 49 3.90 1.93 -15.12
CA ASP A 49 4.52 1.02 -14.16
C ASP A 49 3.88 1.08 -12.77
N ARG A 50 2.65 1.62 -12.68
CA ARG A 50 1.94 1.79 -11.41
C ARG A 50 0.48 1.37 -11.53
N LEU A 51 -0.05 0.87 -10.40
CA LEU A 51 -1.48 0.58 -10.23
C LEU A 51 -1.93 1.14 -8.88
N LEU A 52 -3.11 1.75 -8.85
CA LEU A 52 -3.68 2.34 -7.65
C LEU A 52 -5.09 1.76 -7.42
N PHE A 53 -5.28 1.17 -6.24
CA PHE A 53 -6.55 0.57 -5.86
C PHE A 53 -7.09 1.20 -4.58
N ALA A 54 -8.40 1.36 -4.52
CA ALA A 54 -9.10 1.66 -3.28
C ALA A 54 -9.35 0.36 -2.52
N ILE A 55 -9.15 0.40 -1.21
CA ILE A 55 -9.53 -0.68 -0.31
C ILE A 55 -10.94 -0.35 0.16
N VAL A 56 -11.88 -1.21 -0.16
CA VAL A 56 -13.30 -0.96 0.09
C VAL A 56 -13.86 -1.97 1.08
N LEU A 57 -14.54 -1.47 2.09
CA LEU A 57 -15.27 -2.26 3.08
C LEU A 57 -16.72 -1.81 3.08
N ASP A 58 -17.62 -2.71 2.66
CA ASP A 58 -19.07 -2.46 2.66
C ASP A 58 -19.45 -1.12 2.00
N GLY A 59 -18.85 -0.85 0.85
CA GLY A 59 -19.14 0.36 0.07
C GLY A 59 -18.38 1.60 0.50
N ARG A 60 -17.56 1.53 1.55
CA ARG A 60 -16.78 2.66 2.04
C ARG A 60 -15.30 2.47 1.72
N ILE A 61 -14.66 3.54 1.26
CA ILE A 61 -13.21 3.52 1.02
C ILE A 61 -12.50 3.70 2.35
N ILE A 62 -11.77 2.68 2.78
CA ILE A 62 -11.05 2.69 4.06
C ILE A 62 -9.54 2.72 3.89
N GLY A 63 -9.06 2.70 2.66
CA GLY A 63 -7.63 2.74 2.40
C GLY A 63 -7.33 2.80 0.91
N GLU A 64 -6.05 2.89 0.61
CA GLU A 64 -5.53 2.72 -0.73
C GLU A 64 -4.39 1.71 -0.71
N CYS A 65 -4.24 1.00 -1.80
CA CYS A 65 -3.14 0.06 -1.98
C CYS A 65 -2.61 0.24 -3.40
N LYS A 66 -1.28 0.25 -3.54
CA LYS A 66 -0.69 0.49 -4.85
C LYS A 66 0.48 -0.45 -5.13
N LEU A 67 0.70 -0.66 -6.41
CA LEU A 67 1.94 -1.23 -6.92
C LEU A 67 2.64 -0.15 -7.72
N LYS A 68 3.94 -0.06 -7.57
CA LYS A 68 4.78 0.88 -8.32
C LYS A 68 6.08 0.21 -8.72
N ASP A 69 6.84 0.90 -9.56
CA ASP A 69 8.12 0.40 -10.05
C ASP A 69 8.00 -1.00 -10.65
N MET A 70 6.90 -1.25 -11.40
CA MET A 70 6.71 -2.54 -12.05
C MET A 70 7.71 -2.71 -13.17
N ASP A 71 8.52 -3.76 -13.06
CA ASP A 71 9.54 -4.13 -14.04
C ASP A 71 9.16 -5.48 -14.62
N LEU A 72 8.68 -5.47 -15.87
CA LEU A 72 8.20 -6.69 -16.53
C LEU A 72 9.34 -7.60 -16.99
N GLU A 73 10.56 -7.10 -17.09
CA GLU A 73 11.72 -7.92 -17.41
C GLU A 73 12.21 -8.68 -16.19
N LYS A 74 12.28 -8.01 -15.06
CA LYS A 74 12.73 -8.62 -13.80
C LYS A 74 11.60 -9.30 -13.03
N HIS A 75 10.36 -9.05 -13.42
CA HIS A 75 9.18 -9.54 -12.71
C HIS A 75 9.13 -9.10 -11.26
N THR A 76 9.39 -7.81 -11.03
CA THR A 76 9.39 -7.23 -9.69
C THR A 76 8.52 -5.98 -9.65
N CYS A 77 8.02 -5.67 -8.46
CA CYS A 77 7.33 -4.41 -8.19
C CYS A 77 7.45 -4.07 -6.71
N ARG A 78 6.95 -2.90 -6.34
CA ARG A 78 6.91 -2.44 -4.94
C ARG A 78 5.48 -2.18 -4.55
N MET A 79 5.10 -2.63 -3.35
CA MET A 79 3.76 -2.43 -2.79
C MET A 79 3.78 -1.33 -1.74
N GLY A 80 2.73 -0.52 -1.72
CA GLY A 80 2.47 0.45 -0.65
C GLY A 80 1.02 0.40 -0.24
N ILE A 81 0.73 0.77 1.00
CA ILE A 81 -0.61 0.78 1.56
C ILE A 81 -0.78 1.95 2.52
N HIS A 82 -1.94 2.59 2.48
CA HIS A 82 -2.36 3.57 3.47
C HIS A 82 -3.78 3.23 3.91
N LEU A 83 -4.01 3.08 5.21
CA LEU A 83 -5.36 2.98 5.77
C LEU A 83 -5.83 4.37 6.18
N LEU A 84 -7.14 4.59 6.16
CA LEU A 84 -7.76 5.90 6.33
C LEU A 84 -7.34 6.62 7.61
N ASN A 85 -7.44 5.92 8.74
CA ASN A 85 -7.10 6.43 10.07
C ASN A 85 -7.11 5.28 11.08
N ASP A 86 -6.90 5.59 12.37
CA ASP A 86 -6.84 4.58 13.41
C ASP A 86 -8.13 3.78 13.58
N SER A 87 -9.28 4.33 13.21
CA SER A 87 -10.56 3.63 13.38
C SER A 87 -10.67 2.35 12.56
N VAL A 88 -9.87 2.22 11.49
CA VAL A 88 -9.88 1.05 10.61
C VAL A 88 -8.61 0.21 10.73
N LYS A 89 -7.74 0.51 11.72
CA LYS A 89 -6.50 -0.24 11.94
C LYS A 89 -6.71 -1.33 12.99
N GLU A 90 -5.79 -2.30 13.00
CA GLU A 90 -5.79 -3.43 13.95
C GLU A 90 -7.05 -4.30 13.92
N LYS A 91 -7.72 -4.34 12.77
CA LYS A 91 -8.93 -5.15 12.56
C LYS A 91 -8.74 -6.22 11.48
N GLY A 92 -7.50 -6.39 11.00
CA GLY A 92 -7.19 -7.34 9.94
C GLY A 92 -7.43 -6.83 8.53
N TYR A 93 -7.89 -5.59 8.36
CA TYR A 93 -8.19 -5.04 7.02
C TYR A 93 -6.92 -4.85 6.19
N GLY A 94 -5.86 -4.32 6.81
CA GLY A 94 -4.57 -4.16 6.13
C GLY A 94 -3.99 -5.50 5.71
N THR A 95 -4.03 -6.48 6.59
CA THR A 95 -3.58 -7.84 6.28
C THR A 95 -4.32 -8.40 5.07
N ARG A 96 -5.65 -8.28 5.05
CA ARG A 96 -6.46 -8.79 3.95
C ARG A 96 -6.18 -8.05 2.64
N ALA A 97 -6.06 -6.73 2.70
CA ALA A 97 -5.74 -5.93 1.52
C ALA A 97 -4.39 -6.30 0.92
N GLU A 98 -3.37 -6.46 1.77
CA GLU A 98 -2.04 -6.86 1.31
C GLU A 98 -2.04 -8.27 0.70
N GLN A 99 -2.77 -9.20 1.30
CA GLN A 99 -2.93 -10.55 0.73
C GLN A 99 -3.57 -10.49 -0.66
N LEU A 100 -4.62 -9.69 -0.83
CA LEU A 100 -5.28 -9.54 -2.12
C LEU A 100 -4.36 -8.91 -3.16
N MET A 101 -3.57 -7.91 -2.76
CA MET A 101 -2.64 -7.26 -3.67
C MET A 101 -1.50 -8.19 -4.07
N LEU A 102 -0.95 -8.94 -3.12
CA LEU A 102 0.08 -9.93 -3.42
C LEU A 102 -0.43 -10.99 -4.39
N ARG A 103 -1.64 -11.49 -4.17
CA ARG A 103 -2.26 -12.43 -5.07
C ARG A 103 -2.39 -11.86 -6.48
N HIS A 104 -2.85 -10.62 -6.59
CA HIS A 104 -2.96 -9.94 -7.88
C HIS A 104 -1.59 -9.81 -8.56
N ALA A 105 -0.58 -9.38 -7.82
CA ALA A 105 0.77 -9.23 -8.36
C ALA A 105 1.34 -10.56 -8.86
N PHE A 106 1.21 -11.61 -8.08
CA PHE A 106 1.80 -12.92 -8.43
C PHE A 106 0.98 -13.66 -9.49
N GLU A 107 -0.33 -13.70 -9.35
CA GLU A 107 -1.18 -14.52 -10.23
C GLU A 107 -1.60 -13.80 -11.52
N ASN A 108 -1.85 -12.50 -11.46
CA ASN A 108 -2.38 -11.76 -12.60
C ASN A 108 -1.32 -10.94 -13.33
N LEU A 109 -0.27 -10.50 -12.64
CA LEU A 109 0.76 -9.64 -13.22
C LEU A 109 2.10 -10.37 -13.41
N ASP A 110 2.13 -11.63 -13.08
CA ASP A 110 3.31 -12.50 -13.24
C ASP A 110 4.57 -11.98 -12.54
N MET A 111 4.41 -11.35 -11.38
CA MET A 111 5.54 -10.92 -10.58
C MET A 111 6.18 -12.12 -9.86
N GLU A 112 7.49 -12.09 -9.71
CA GLU A 112 8.26 -13.08 -8.95
C GLU A 112 8.58 -12.58 -7.55
N THR A 113 8.77 -11.26 -7.40
CA THR A 113 9.10 -10.64 -6.13
C THR A 113 8.39 -9.31 -6.00
N VAL A 114 7.83 -9.08 -4.81
CA VAL A 114 7.26 -7.79 -4.43
C VAL A 114 8.08 -7.21 -3.28
N PHE A 115 8.51 -5.97 -3.42
CA PHE A 115 9.22 -5.23 -2.38
C PHE A 115 8.26 -4.34 -1.62
N ALA A 116 8.62 -4.02 -0.39
CA ALA A 116 7.89 -3.06 0.44
C ALA A 116 8.85 -2.42 1.43
N ASP A 117 8.42 -1.31 2.01
CA ASP A 117 9.16 -0.69 3.10
C ASP A 117 8.17 -0.14 4.14
N ALA A 118 8.69 0.10 5.34
CA ALA A 118 7.93 0.73 6.41
C ALA A 118 8.88 1.59 7.23
N VAL A 119 8.36 2.72 7.74
CA VAL A 119 9.10 3.55 8.68
C VAL A 119 9.45 2.69 9.89
N LEU A 120 10.69 2.80 10.39
CA LEU A 120 11.21 1.94 11.46
C LEU A 120 10.28 1.86 12.68
N GLY A 121 9.68 2.99 13.08
CA GLY A 121 8.77 3.04 14.22
C GLY A 121 7.36 2.56 13.94
N ASN A 122 7.02 2.27 12.69
CA ASN A 122 5.68 1.83 12.33
C ASN A 122 5.55 0.32 12.53
N LEU A 123 5.43 -0.10 13.79
CA LEU A 123 5.43 -1.51 14.18
C LEU A 123 4.21 -2.26 13.63
N ARG A 124 3.06 -1.60 13.51
CA ARG A 124 1.86 -2.22 12.91
C ARG A 124 2.12 -2.64 11.47
N SER A 125 2.64 -1.72 10.66
CA SER A 125 2.92 -1.99 9.25
C SER A 125 3.96 -3.10 9.11
N ARG A 126 5.03 -3.04 9.92
CA ARG A 126 6.09 -4.05 9.91
C ARG A 126 5.54 -5.43 10.27
N HIS A 127 4.67 -5.49 11.28
CA HIS A 127 4.04 -6.75 11.70
C HIS A 127 3.14 -7.33 10.60
N VAL A 128 2.33 -6.47 9.95
CA VAL A 128 1.45 -6.92 8.86
C VAL A 128 2.26 -7.45 7.68
N LEU A 129 3.33 -6.75 7.29
CA LEU A 129 4.21 -7.22 6.22
C LEU A 129 4.75 -8.62 6.50
N GLN A 130 5.25 -8.85 7.71
CA GLN A 130 5.74 -10.18 8.10
C GLN A 130 4.63 -11.22 8.07
N LYS A 131 3.46 -10.86 8.56
CA LYS A 131 2.31 -11.78 8.64
C LYS A 131 1.84 -12.25 7.27
N VAL A 132 1.93 -11.40 6.24
CA VAL A 132 1.48 -11.78 4.89
C VAL A 132 2.57 -12.42 4.03
N GLY A 133 3.78 -12.58 4.55
CA GLY A 133 4.84 -13.32 3.88
C GLY A 133 6.08 -12.55 3.50
N PHE A 134 6.15 -11.25 3.84
CA PHE A 134 7.38 -10.47 3.63
C PHE A 134 8.42 -10.81 4.69
N TYR A 135 9.69 -10.77 4.31
CA TYR A 135 10.80 -10.85 5.25
C TYR A 135 11.71 -9.64 5.09
N GLU A 136 12.29 -9.21 6.20
CA GLU A 136 13.12 -8.01 6.23
C GLU A 136 14.47 -8.31 5.56
N THR A 137 14.91 -7.38 4.69
CA THR A 137 16.18 -7.49 3.96
C THR A 137 17.23 -6.50 4.45
N GLY A 138 16.82 -5.45 5.17
CA GLY A 138 17.74 -4.46 5.68
C GLY A 138 17.01 -3.27 6.28
N GLN A 139 17.80 -2.31 6.78
CA GLN A 139 17.30 -1.07 7.37
C GLN A 139 18.26 0.07 7.03
N ASP A 140 17.72 1.29 6.99
CA ASP A 140 18.52 2.50 7.06
C ASP A 140 18.04 3.34 8.26
N ASP A 141 18.37 4.63 8.29
CA ASP A 141 18.00 5.50 9.42
C ASP A 141 16.50 5.77 9.51
N THR A 142 15.75 5.52 8.45
CA THR A 142 14.33 5.87 8.34
C THR A 142 13.44 4.65 8.15
N PHE A 143 13.86 3.70 7.32
CA PHE A 143 13.02 2.60 6.85
C PHE A 143 13.58 1.23 7.19
N ALA A 144 12.67 0.26 7.37
CA ALA A 144 12.96 -1.15 7.24
C ALA A 144 12.49 -1.60 5.86
N TYR A 145 13.29 -2.43 5.18
CA TYR A 145 13.04 -2.91 3.82
C TYR A 145 12.67 -4.38 3.83
N TYR A 146 11.71 -4.75 2.98
CA TYR A 146 11.13 -6.08 2.93
C TYR A 146 11.00 -6.58 1.51
N ARG A 147 10.95 -7.90 1.37
CA ARG A 147 10.57 -8.54 0.11
C ARG A 147 9.70 -9.76 0.37
N CYS A 148 8.86 -10.07 -0.60
CA CYS A 148 8.05 -11.28 -0.61
C CYS A 148 8.23 -11.96 -1.96
N ASP A 149 8.67 -13.20 -1.96
CA ASP A 149 8.83 -13.98 -3.18
C ASP A 149 7.55 -14.76 -3.44
N ARG A 150 7.30 -15.10 -4.70
CA ARG A 150 6.05 -15.72 -5.14
C ARG A 150 5.66 -16.95 -4.32
N GLU A 151 6.61 -17.75 -3.96
CA GLU A 151 6.39 -18.99 -3.21
C GLU A 151 6.02 -18.73 -1.73
N ASN A 152 6.28 -17.53 -1.21
CA ASN A 152 6.00 -17.15 0.18
C ASN A 152 4.72 -16.33 0.31
N GLY A 153 4.20 -15.82 -0.81
CA GLY A 153 3.00 -14.99 -0.83
C GLY A 153 1.74 -15.85 -0.64
N THR A 154 0.74 -15.28 0.04
CA THR A 154 -0.51 -16.00 0.30
C THR A 154 -1.64 -15.55 -0.62
#